data_5ba0fc215ce6ae9e4468af7a30c119ef
#
_entry.id   5ba0fc215ce6ae9e4468af7a30c119ef
#
_cell.length_a   1.000
_cell.length_b   1.000
_cell.length_c   1.000
_cell.angle_alpha   90.00
_cell.angle_beta   90.00
_cell.angle_gamma   90.00
#
_symmetry.space_group_name_H-M   'P 1'
#
loop_
_entity.id
_entity.type
_entity.pdbx_description
1 polymer ?
#
loop_
_entity_poly.entity_id
_entity_poly.type
_entity_poly.pdbx_seq_one_letter_code
_entity_poly.pdbx_strand_id
1 'polypeptide(L)'
;MDGFNYKCEGQITLFDLTMPLFKITKPIRLIELFGGVGSQAMALRDIGANFEHYRLVEFDKYPVASYNAIHGTNFEPTDIRNIHGEDLGIVDVESFTYLLTYSFPCVDLSVAGKQKGMKKGSGTRSGLLWEVERLLNECEELPQVLLMENVPQVHSQDNMPDFQKWIDFLTSKGYSNYWQDLNARDFGVAQNRNRCFMVSI
;
A
#
# COMPACT_ATOMS: atom_id res chain seq x y z
N MET A 1 -4.83 7.39 26.87
CA MET A 1 -6.03 8.06 26.33
C MET A 1 -6.47 7.27 25.15
N ASP A 2 -7.57 6.59 25.30
CA ASP A 2 -7.98 5.47 24.50
C ASP A 2 -8.58 5.96 23.18
N GLY A 3 -7.76 5.97 22.12
CA GLY A 3 -8.18 6.33 20.77
C GLY A 3 -8.99 5.23 20.04
N PHE A 4 -9.23 4.10 20.68
CA PHE A 4 -10.16 3.10 20.18
C PHE A 4 -11.51 3.35 20.84
N ASN A 5 -12.41 3.98 20.12
CA ASN A 5 -13.83 3.93 20.46
C ASN A 5 -14.29 2.47 20.32
N TYR A 6 -14.18 1.71 21.40
CA TYR A 6 -14.92 0.45 21.53
C TYR A 6 -16.40 0.81 21.49
N LYS A 7 -17.02 0.62 20.34
CA LYS A 7 -18.48 0.72 20.26
C LYS A 7 -19.06 -0.41 21.08
N CYS A 8 -19.92 -0.08 22.05
CA CYS A 8 -20.84 -1.09 22.55
C CYS A 8 -21.70 -1.56 21.39
N GLU A 9 -22.01 -2.84 21.35
CA GLU A 9 -22.86 -3.44 20.31
C GLU A 9 -24.18 -2.64 20.22
N GLY A 10 -24.48 -2.08 19.03
CA GLY A 10 -25.65 -1.23 18.80
C GLY A 10 -25.45 0.28 19.00
N GLN A 11 -24.26 0.76 19.41
CA GLN A 11 -23.99 2.20 19.53
C GLN A 11 -23.65 2.81 18.17
N ILE A 12 -24.49 3.74 17.69
CA ILE A 12 -24.27 4.54 16.49
C ILE A 12 -23.73 5.90 16.94
N THR A 13 -22.59 6.31 16.41
CA THR A 13 -22.03 7.64 16.62
C THR A 13 -22.51 8.61 15.53
N LEU A 14 -22.42 9.94 15.79
CA LEU A 14 -22.71 10.96 14.77
C LEU A 14 -21.83 10.77 13.52
N PHE A 15 -20.61 10.27 13.71
CA PHE A 15 -19.68 9.98 12.63
C PHE A 15 -20.21 8.86 11.70
N ASP A 16 -20.84 7.83 12.27
CA ASP A 16 -21.44 6.73 11.48
C ASP A 16 -22.64 7.18 10.66
N LEU A 17 -23.32 8.26 11.11
CA LEU A 17 -24.47 8.82 10.41
C LEU A 17 -24.06 9.78 9.27
N THR A 18 -22.86 10.35 9.35
CA THR A 18 -22.39 11.40 8.42
C THR A 18 -21.39 10.91 7.38
N MET A 19 -20.72 9.78 7.63
CA MET A 19 -19.75 9.19 6.69
C MET A 19 -20.39 8.02 5.96
N PRO A 20 -20.36 8.01 4.62
CA PRO A 20 -20.74 6.81 3.90
C PRO A 20 -19.81 5.67 4.35
N LEU A 21 -20.38 4.61 4.91
CA LEU A 21 -19.66 3.40 5.26
C LEU A 21 -19.17 2.75 3.96
N PHE A 22 -17.94 3.06 3.56
CA PHE A 22 -17.31 2.31 2.48
C PHE A 22 -17.07 0.87 2.99
N LYS A 23 -17.77 -0.07 2.38
CA LYS A 23 -17.68 -1.47 2.76
C LYS A 23 -17.24 -2.30 1.57
N ILE A 24 -16.11 -2.96 1.69
CA ILE A 24 -15.68 -3.96 0.72
C ILE A 24 -16.54 -5.22 0.97
N THR A 25 -17.36 -5.58 0.00
CA THR A 25 -18.28 -6.73 0.09
C THR A 25 -17.79 -7.93 -0.71
N LYS A 26 -16.98 -7.71 -1.75
CA LYS A 26 -16.38 -8.76 -2.56
C LYS A 26 -15.15 -9.34 -1.86
N PRO A 27 -14.79 -10.61 -2.09
CA PRO A 27 -13.50 -11.15 -1.65
C PRO A 27 -12.34 -10.29 -2.17
N ILE A 28 -11.31 -10.12 -1.34
CA ILE A 28 -10.16 -9.28 -1.68
C ILE A 28 -9.08 -10.16 -2.32
N ARG A 29 -8.57 -9.74 -3.47
CA ARG A 29 -7.31 -10.21 -4.05
C ARG A 29 -6.20 -9.23 -3.68
N LEU A 30 -5.34 -9.66 -2.75
CA LEU A 30 -4.23 -8.85 -2.27
C LEU A 30 -3.04 -8.96 -3.21
N ILE A 31 -2.62 -7.81 -3.76
CA ILE A 31 -1.38 -7.66 -4.52
C ILE A 31 -0.43 -6.81 -3.69
N GLU A 32 0.74 -7.35 -3.34
CA GLU A 32 1.74 -6.66 -2.53
C GLU A 32 2.99 -6.38 -3.36
N LEU A 33 3.20 -5.11 -3.73
CA LEU A 33 4.44 -4.64 -4.35
C LEU A 33 5.41 -4.18 -3.25
N PHE A 34 6.65 -4.65 -3.31
CA PHE A 34 7.63 -4.48 -2.23
C PHE A 34 7.11 -5.05 -0.91
N GLY A 35 6.49 -6.24 -0.97
CA GLY A 35 5.67 -6.78 0.10
C GLY A 35 6.43 -7.18 1.37
N GLY A 36 7.76 -7.33 1.29
CA GLY A 36 8.57 -7.71 2.44
C GLY A 36 8.10 -9.02 3.07
N VAL A 37 7.76 -8.98 4.35
CA VAL A 37 7.22 -10.14 5.09
C VAL A 37 5.69 -10.21 5.15
N GLY A 38 4.99 -9.31 4.44
CA GLY A 38 3.52 -9.31 4.35
C GLY A 38 2.81 -8.63 5.53
N SER A 39 3.26 -7.45 5.94
CA SER A 39 2.62 -6.71 7.04
C SER A 39 1.16 -6.34 6.72
N GLN A 40 0.85 -6.04 5.47
CA GLN A 40 -0.50 -5.73 5.01
C GLN A 40 -1.40 -6.96 5.03
N ALA A 41 -0.85 -8.11 4.61
CA ALA A 41 -1.55 -9.39 4.72
C ALA A 41 -1.85 -9.75 6.18
N MET A 42 -0.89 -9.54 7.10
CA MET A 42 -1.12 -9.74 8.54
C MET A 42 -2.24 -8.85 9.04
N ALA A 43 -2.26 -7.56 8.65
CA ALA A 43 -3.31 -6.63 9.06
C ALA A 43 -4.69 -7.06 8.55
N LEU A 44 -4.81 -7.50 7.30
CA LEU A 44 -6.07 -8.03 6.76
C LEU A 44 -6.54 -9.27 7.50
N ARG A 45 -5.64 -10.19 7.82
CA ARG A 45 -5.94 -11.37 8.63
C ARG A 45 -6.44 -10.98 10.02
N ASP A 46 -5.76 -10.05 10.67
CA ASP A 46 -6.05 -9.66 12.05
C ASP A 46 -7.40 -8.94 12.21
N ILE A 47 -7.85 -8.23 11.16
CA ILE A 47 -9.21 -7.65 11.10
C ILE A 47 -10.28 -8.62 10.57
N GLY A 48 -9.91 -9.88 10.27
CA GLY A 48 -10.84 -10.89 9.76
C GLY A 48 -11.35 -10.63 8.35
N ALA A 49 -10.58 -9.94 7.51
CA ALA A 49 -10.95 -9.71 6.12
C ALA A 49 -11.00 -11.02 5.31
N ASN A 50 -11.96 -11.13 4.39
CA ASN A 50 -12.01 -12.22 3.42
C ASN A 50 -11.08 -11.88 2.25
N PHE A 51 -9.86 -12.43 2.25
CA PHE A 51 -8.87 -12.16 1.23
C PHE A 51 -8.03 -13.39 0.87
N GLU A 52 -7.42 -13.33 -0.31
CA GLU A 52 -6.40 -14.28 -0.76
C GLU A 52 -5.07 -13.56 -1.04
N HIS A 53 -3.95 -14.22 -0.77
CA HIS A 53 -2.60 -13.79 -1.18
C HIS A 53 -2.47 -14.01 -2.69
N TYR A 54 -2.84 -13.01 -3.48
CA TYR A 54 -3.00 -13.16 -4.91
C TYR A 54 -1.69 -12.98 -5.69
N ARG A 55 -0.92 -11.93 -5.35
CA ARG A 55 0.37 -11.66 -5.99
C ARG A 55 1.34 -11.01 -5.01
N LEU A 56 2.59 -11.49 -4.99
CA LEU A 56 3.70 -10.87 -4.27
C LEU A 56 4.78 -10.45 -5.28
N VAL A 57 5.24 -9.21 -5.19
CA VAL A 57 6.38 -8.67 -5.95
C VAL A 57 7.40 -8.14 -4.94
N GLU A 58 8.38 -8.96 -4.62
CA GLU A 58 9.49 -8.69 -3.71
C GLU A 58 10.74 -9.36 -4.30
N PHE A 59 11.81 -8.58 -4.49
CA PHE A 59 12.99 -9.09 -5.19
C PHE A 59 13.96 -9.84 -4.27
N ASP A 60 13.95 -9.53 -2.97
CA ASP A 60 14.86 -10.16 -2.01
C ASP A 60 14.31 -11.52 -1.55
N LYS A 61 15.09 -12.56 -1.80
CA LYS A 61 14.74 -13.93 -1.46
C LYS A 61 14.49 -14.18 0.03
N TYR A 62 15.11 -13.39 0.92
CA TYR A 62 14.94 -13.60 2.37
C TYR A 62 13.58 -13.12 2.89
N PRO A 63 13.11 -11.91 2.58
CA PRO A 63 11.73 -11.53 2.84
C PRO A 63 10.72 -12.47 2.18
N VAL A 64 10.92 -12.89 0.94
CA VAL A 64 10.01 -13.83 0.25
C VAL A 64 9.94 -15.18 0.99
N ALA A 65 11.07 -15.73 1.41
CA ALA A 65 11.08 -16.97 2.20
C ALA A 65 10.34 -16.81 3.55
N SER A 66 10.51 -15.65 4.20
CA SER A 66 9.78 -15.32 5.44
C SER A 66 8.29 -15.16 5.18
N TYR A 67 7.91 -14.46 4.11
CA TYR A 67 6.51 -14.31 3.68
C TYR A 67 5.84 -15.68 3.48
N ASN A 68 6.49 -16.54 2.70
CA ASN A 68 5.98 -17.89 2.43
C ASN A 68 5.81 -18.72 3.71
N ALA A 69 6.77 -18.64 4.62
CA ALA A 69 6.71 -19.37 5.90
C ALA A 69 5.59 -18.85 6.82
N ILE A 70 5.37 -17.53 6.86
CA ILE A 70 4.35 -16.90 7.72
C ILE A 70 2.94 -17.14 7.19
N HIS A 71 2.77 -17.07 5.87
CA HIS A 71 1.46 -17.05 5.21
C HIS A 71 1.09 -18.38 4.55
N GLY A 72 1.97 -19.39 4.55
CA GLY A 72 1.72 -20.69 3.93
C GLY A 72 1.64 -20.62 2.41
N THR A 73 2.37 -19.69 1.79
CA THR A 73 2.41 -19.47 0.34
C THR A 73 3.70 -20.01 -0.28
N ASN A 74 3.82 -19.90 -1.61
CA ASN A 74 5.00 -20.37 -2.35
C ASN A 74 5.34 -19.41 -3.49
N PHE A 75 5.52 -18.12 -3.16
CA PHE A 75 5.94 -17.11 -4.13
C PHE A 75 7.45 -17.19 -4.40
N GLU A 76 7.84 -16.78 -5.61
CA GLU A 76 9.23 -16.66 -5.99
C GLU A 76 9.70 -15.19 -5.93
N PRO A 77 10.99 -14.94 -5.64
CA PRO A 77 11.54 -13.58 -5.68
C PRO A 77 11.35 -12.96 -7.05
N THR A 78 10.76 -11.77 -7.08
CA THR A 78 10.37 -11.10 -8.32
C THR A 78 10.75 -9.62 -8.28
N ASP A 79 11.53 -9.18 -9.26
CA ASP A 79 11.89 -7.77 -9.42
C ASP A 79 10.78 -7.03 -10.18
N ILE A 80 10.26 -5.95 -9.61
CA ILE A 80 9.19 -5.14 -10.20
C ILE A 80 9.54 -4.63 -11.60
N ARG A 81 10.83 -4.46 -11.91
CA ARG A 81 11.30 -4.00 -13.22
C ARG A 81 11.16 -5.04 -14.34
N ASN A 82 10.99 -6.31 -13.98
CA ASN A 82 10.93 -7.45 -14.88
C ASN A 82 9.51 -7.95 -15.12
N ILE A 83 8.50 -7.32 -14.54
CA ILE A 83 7.10 -7.68 -14.73
C ILE A 83 6.35 -6.59 -15.48
N HIS A 84 5.22 -6.97 -16.06
CA HIS A 84 4.30 -6.10 -16.79
C HIS A 84 2.94 -6.01 -16.08
N GLY A 85 2.08 -5.09 -16.51
CA GLY A 85 0.76 -4.91 -15.93
C GLY A 85 -0.10 -6.19 -15.96
N GLU A 86 0.00 -6.98 -17.03
CA GLU A 86 -0.69 -8.27 -17.17
C GLU A 86 -0.28 -9.30 -16.11
N ASP A 87 0.98 -9.25 -15.63
CA ASP A 87 1.48 -10.15 -14.60
C ASP A 87 0.83 -9.92 -13.24
N LEU A 88 0.20 -8.76 -13.01
CA LEU A 88 -0.59 -8.49 -11.80
C LEU A 88 -1.89 -9.30 -11.78
N GLY A 89 -2.37 -9.75 -12.95
CA GLY A 89 -3.51 -10.63 -13.08
C GLY A 89 -4.86 -9.99 -12.69
N ILE A 90 -5.03 -8.68 -12.90
CA ILE A 90 -6.27 -7.97 -12.61
C ILE A 90 -7.23 -8.17 -13.80
N VAL A 91 -8.14 -9.16 -13.68
CA VAL A 91 -8.97 -9.59 -14.82
C VAL A 91 -10.46 -9.77 -14.48
N ASP A 92 -10.85 -9.80 -13.23
CA ASP A 92 -12.23 -10.06 -12.79
C ASP A 92 -12.65 -9.10 -11.67
N VAL A 93 -12.72 -7.83 -12.01
CA VAL A 93 -13.06 -6.73 -11.09
C VAL A 93 -14.55 -6.77 -10.65
N GLU A 94 -15.38 -7.54 -11.37
CA GLU A 94 -16.79 -7.72 -11.01
C GLU A 94 -16.95 -8.71 -9.83
N SER A 95 -16.14 -9.75 -9.76
CA SER A 95 -16.19 -10.78 -8.71
C SER A 95 -15.30 -10.48 -7.52
N PHE A 96 -14.20 -9.76 -7.71
CA PHE A 96 -13.19 -9.50 -6.70
C PHE A 96 -12.90 -8.01 -6.53
N THR A 97 -12.49 -7.63 -5.32
CA THR A 97 -11.84 -6.34 -5.06
C THR A 97 -10.32 -6.56 -5.06
N TYR A 98 -9.62 -5.94 -5.99
CA TYR A 98 -8.16 -5.94 -5.98
C TYR A 98 -7.66 -4.82 -5.08
N LEU A 99 -6.98 -5.20 -4.01
CA LEU A 99 -6.24 -4.31 -3.13
C LEU A 99 -4.76 -4.41 -3.48
N LEU A 100 -4.22 -3.35 -4.07
CA LEU A 100 -2.80 -3.26 -4.37
C LEU A 100 -2.10 -2.40 -3.32
N THR A 101 -1.17 -3.02 -2.58
CA THR A 101 -0.35 -2.32 -1.59
C THR A 101 1.06 -2.11 -2.14
N TYR A 102 1.67 -0.96 -1.80
CA TYR A 102 3.03 -0.65 -2.27
C TYR A 102 3.79 0.18 -1.24
N SER A 103 4.87 -0.42 -0.72
CA SER A 103 5.78 0.17 0.26
C SER A 103 7.16 0.30 -0.36
N PHE A 104 7.28 1.20 -1.34
CA PHE A 104 8.53 1.35 -2.11
C PHE A 104 9.69 1.82 -1.22
N PRO A 105 10.96 1.48 -1.57
CA PRO A 105 12.11 1.75 -0.71
C PRO A 105 12.25 3.22 -0.32
N CYS A 106 12.41 3.47 0.98
CA CYS A 106 12.52 4.82 1.57
C CYS A 106 13.97 5.30 1.79
N VAL A 107 14.98 4.50 1.39
CA VAL A 107 16.39 4.78 1.70
C VAL A 107 16.92 6.09 1.16
N ASP A 108 16.36 6.60 0.07
CA ASP A 108 16.74 7.87 -0.54
C ASP A 108 15.86 9.04 -0.05
N LEU A 109 14.80 8.76 0.74
CA LEU A 109 13.91 9.75 1.34
C LEU A 109 14.24 10.00 2.80
N SER A 110 14.64 8.95 3.54
CA SER A 110 14.78 9.01 4.99
C SER A 110 15.96 9.90 5.41
N VAL A 111 15.84 10.51 6.61
CA VAL A 111 16.89 11.33 7.23
C VAL A 111 18.18 10.51 7.47
N ALA A 112 18.06 9.20 7.68
CA ALA A 112 19.20 8.29 7.83
C ALA A 112 19.83 7.88 6.48
N GLY A 113 19.20 8.22 5.35
CA GLY A 113 19.65 7.89 4.00
C GLY A 113 20.37 9.05 3.30
N LYS A 114 20.61 8.88 2.00
CA LYS A 114 21.35 9.87 1.19
C LYS A 114 20.48 11.07 0.72
N GLN A 115 19.20 11.10 1.07
CA GLN A 115 18.23 12.16 0.71
C GLN A 115 18.26 12.53 -0.79
N LYS A 116 18.44 11.54 -1.67
CA LYS A 116 18.49 11.76 -3.12
C LYS A 116 17.09 11.93 -3.76
N GLY A 117 16.03 11.81 -2.94
CA GLY A 117 14.66 11.95 -3.38
C GLY A 117 14.13 10.76 -4.20
N MET A 118 12.94 10.94 -4.77
CA MET A 118 12.24 9.94 -5.58
C MET A 118 11.95 10.44 -7.01
N LYS A 119 12.76 11.39 -7.50
CA LYS A 119 12.58 11.98 -8.83
C LYS A 119 12.54 10.92 -9.92
N LYS A 120 11.58 11.04 -10.83
CA LYS A 120 11.42 10.13 -11.98
C LYS A 120 12.69 10.12 -12.83
N GLY A 121 13.19 8.92 -13.14
CA GLY A 121 14.41 8.74 -13.92
C GLY A 121 15.71 8.98 -13.16
N SER A 122 15.68 9.20 -11.85
CA SER A 122 16.89 9.44 -11.03
C SER A 122 17.76 8.20 -10.79
N GLY A 123 17.24 7.00 -11.06
CA GLY A 123 17.91 5.73 -10.75
C GLY A 123 18.04 5.45 -9.24
N THR A 124 17.36 6.22 -8.39
CA THR A 124 17.32 5.99 -6.94
C THR A 124 16.41 4.82 -6.61
N ARG A 125 16.62 4.18 -5.44
CA ARG A 125 15.72 3.12 -4.98
C ARG A 125 14.30 3.66 -4.71
N SER A 126 14.18 4.86 -4.17
CA SER A 126 12.88 5.52 -3.96
C SER A 126 12.21 5.89 -5.29
N GLY A 127 12.96 5.97 -6.39
CA GLY A 127 12.45 6.11 -7.75
C GLY A 127 11.69 4.89 -8.28
N LEU A 128 11.72 3.75 -7.56
CA LEU A 128 10.92 2.57 -7.90
C LEU A 128 9.40 2.80 -7.74
N LEU A 129 8.98 3.92 -7.13
CA LEU A 129 7.58 4.38 -7.20
C LEU A 129 7.10 4.46 -8.65
N TRP A 130 7.96 4.89 -9.57
CA TRP A 130 7.60 5.07 -10.99
C TRP A 130 7.46 3.74 -11.75
N GLU A 131 7.93 2.63 -11.17
CA GLU A 131 7.59 1.29 -11.68
C GLU A 131 6.12 0.93 -11.36
N VAL A 132 5.59 1.39 -10.23
CA VAL A 132 4.15 1.26 -9.92
C VAL A 132 3.33 2.05 -10.93
N GLU A 133 3.76 3.30 -11.28
CA GLU A 133 3.14 4.09 -12.35
C GLU A 133 3.13 3.33 -13.69
N ARG A 134 4.27 2.74 -14.06
CA ARG A 134 4.38 1.95 -15.30
C ARG A 134 3.41 0.78 -15.30
N LEU A 135 3.39 -0.02 -14.25
CA LEU A 135 2.48 -1.16 -14.14
C LEU A 135 1.01 -0.74 -14.23
N LEU A 136 0.59 0.33 -13.52
CA LEU A 136 -0.77 0.84 -13.60
C LEU A 136 -1.13 1.40 -14.98
N ASN A 137 -0.15 1.87 -15.77
CA ASN A 137 -0.37 2.27 -17.15
C ASN A 137 -0.52 1.09 -18.11
N GLU A 138 0.13 -0.03 -17.81
CA GLU A 138 0.11 -1.24 -18.61
C GLU A 138 -1.11 -2.13 -18.32
N CYS A 139 -1.77 -1.97 -17.16
CA CYS A 139 -2.97 -2.72 -16.81
C CYS A 139 -4.15 -2.35 -17.69
N GLU A 140 -4.88 -3.35 -18.18
CA GLU A 140 -6.17 -3.16 -18.85
C GLU A 140 -7.26 -2.78 -17.85
N GLU A 141 -7.32 -3.49 -16.72
CA GLU A 141 -8.19 -3.18 -15.58
C GLU A 141 -7.34 -2.69 -14.40
N LEU A 142 -7.86 -1.72 -13.65
CA LEU A 142 -7.15 -1.14 -12.50
C LEU A 142 -7.61 -1.76 -11.18
N PRO A 143 -6.71 -1.88 -10.18
CA PRO A 143 -7.12 -2.28 -8.83
C PRO A 143 -8.06 -1.22 -8.24
N GLN A 144 -9.15 -1.64 -7.59
CA GLN A 144 -10.14 -0.73 -7.03
C GLN A 144 -9.61 0.05 -5.82
N VAL A 145 -8.65 -0.52 -5.10
CA VAL A 145 -8.07 0.12 -3.91
C VAL A 145 -6.56 0.04 -3.97
N LEU A 146 -5.92 1.18 -3.78
CA LEU A 146 -4.47 1.28 -3.61
C LEU A 146 -4.15 1.69 -2.17
N LEU A 147 -3.12 1.09 -1.56
CA LEU A 147 -2.61 1.47 -0.26
C LEU A 147 -1.10 1.67 -0.31
N MET A 148 -0.66 2.91 -0.20
CA MET A 148 0.74 3.27 -0.05
C MET A 148 1.14 3.29 1.44
N GLU A 149 2.33 2.81 1.75
CA GLU A 149 3.02 3.09 3.01
C GLU A 149 4.43 3.60 2.71
N ASN A 150 4.84 4.68 3.41
CA ASN A 150 6.21 5.15 3.35
C ASN A 150 6.55 6.00 4.60
N VAL A 151 7.78 6.50 4.68
CA VAL A 151 8.20 7.47 5.71
C VAL A 151 7.54 8.84 5.46
N PRO A 152 7.29 9.68 6.51
CA PRO A 152 6.70 11.01 6.34
C PRO A 152 7.48 11.92 5.40
N GLN A 153 8.79 11.66 5.23
CA GLN A 153 9.64 12.41 4.30
C GLN A 153 9.18 12.33 2.84
N VAL A 154 8.30 11.40 2.49
CA VAL A 154 7.72 11.30 1.14
C VAL A 154 7.03 12.61 0.72
N HIS A 155 6.42 13.32 1.68
CA HIS A 155 5.78 14.63 1.48
C HIS A 155 6.54 15.81 2.11
N SER A 156 7.85 15.65 2.41
CA SER A 156 8.69 16.79 2.81
C SER A 156 8.74 17.87 1.72
N GLN A 157 9.13 19.07 2.09
CA GLN A 157 9.22 20.21 1.15
C GLN A 157 9.98 19.85 -0.14
N ASP A 158 11.08 19.11 -0.03
CA ASP A 158 11.90 18.71 -1.18
C ASP A 158 11.27 17.61 -2.04
N ASN A 159 10.50 16.72 -1.44
CA ASN A 159 9.87 15.58 -2.12
C ASN A 159 8.43 15.87 -2.56
N MET A 160 7.79 16.90 -2.01
CA MET A 160 6.39 17.24 -2.32
C MET A 160 6.11 17.44 -3.80
N PRO A 161 7.00 18.03 -4.61
CA PRO A 161 6.76 18.16 -6.05
C PRO A 161 6.60 16.81 -6.76
N ASP A 162 7.37 15.79 -6.37
CA ASP A 162 7.26 14.45 -6.95
C ASP A 162 6.09 13.67 -6.34
N PHE A 163 5.81 13.86 -5.05
CA PHE A 163 4.62 13.28 -4.42
C PHE A 163 3.32 13.84 -5.02
N GLN A 164 3.28 15.13 -5.33
CA GLN A 164 2.14 15.73 -6.01
C GLN A 164 1.94 15.16 -7.43
N LYS A 165 3.02 14.98 -8.20
CA LYS A 165 2.93 14.30 -9.52
C LYS A 165 2.34 12.89 -9.42
N TRP A 166 2.71 12.17 -8.35
CA TRP A 166 2.14 10.85 -8.09
C TRP A 166 0.64 10.92 -7.79
N ILE A 167 0.20 11.85 -6.94
CA ILE A 167 -1.21 12.10 -6.66
C ILE A 167 -1.96 12.49 -7.93
N ASP A 168 -1.39 13.40 -8.74
CA ASP A 168 -1.99 13.87 -10.00
C ASP A 168 -2.14 12.71 -11.00
N PHE A 169 -1.13 11.83 -11.09
CA PHE A 169 -1.20 10.62 -11.90
C PHE A 169 -2.35 9.73 -11.45
N LEU A 170 -2.46 9.39 -10.17
CA LEU A 170 -3.54 8.55 -9.65
C LEU A 170 -4.91 9.21 -9.89
N THR A 171 -5.01 10.52 -9.69
CA THR A 171 -6.23 11.28 -10.00
C THR A 171 -6.59 11.19 -11.48
N SER A 172 -5.62 11.25 -12.38
CA SER A 172 -5.84 11.08 -13.83
C SER A 172 -6.33 9.68 -14.21
N LYS A 173 -6.06 8.68 -13.36
CA LYS A 173 -6.57 7.31 -13.49
C LYS A 173 -7.95 7.10 -12.86
N GLY A 174 -8.54 8.14 -12.26
CA GLY A 174 -9.87 8.12 -11.66
C GLY A 174 -9.90 7.91 -10.15
N TYR A 175 -8.74 7.81 -9.48
CA TYR A 175 -8.70 7.62 -8.03
C TYR A 175 -8.93 8.92 -7.25
N SER A 176 -9.67 8.80 -6.15
CA SER A 176 -9.72 9.78 -5.06
C SER A 176 -8.65 9.43 -4.03
N ASN A 177 -7.77 10.38 -3.71
CA ASN A 177 -6.56 10.12 -2.92
C ASN A 177 -6.65 10.79 -1.55
N TYR A 178 -6.41 10.01 -0.48
CA TYR A 178 -6.42 10.47 0.92
C TYR A 178 -5.15 9.99 1.61
N TRP A 179 -4.36 10.90 2.18
CA TRP A 179 -3.15 10.52 2.89
C TRP A 179 -3.05 11.17 4.27
N GLN A 180 -2.39 10.46 5.19
CA GLN A 180 -2.19 10.88 6.57
C GLN A 180 -0.96 10.21 7.17
N ASP A 181 -0.28 10.92 8.06
CA ASP A 181 0.75 10.34 8.91
C ASP A 181 0.12 9.67 10.13
N LEU A 182 0.48 8.42 10.36
CA LEU A 182 0.02 7.63 11.50
C LEU A 182 1.23 7.09 12.27
N ASN A 183 1.14 7.16 13.60
CA ASN A 183 2.19 6.63 14.48
C ASN A 183 1.71 5.34 15.15
N ALA A 184 2.48 4.26 15.00
CA ALA A 184 2.14 2.95 15.55
C ALA A 184 1.83 2.97 17.07
N ARG A 185 2.51 3.84 17.84
CA ARG A 185 2.26 3.99 19.29
C ARG A 185 0.84 4.44 19.61
N ASP A 186 0.22 5.21 18.71
CA ASP A 186 -1.13 5.75 18.91
C ASP A 186 -2.20 4.67 18.71
N PHE A 187 -1.78 3.49 18.21
CA PHE A 187 -2.58 2.29 17.98
C PHE A 187 -2.19 1.13 18.90
N GLY A 188 -1.60 1.42 20.06
CA GLY A 188 -1.27 0.41 21.06
C GLY A 188 0.01 -0.39 20.82
N VAL A 189 0.80 -0.06 19.79
CA VAL A 189 2.09 -0.71 19.52
C VAL A 189 3.18 -0.01 20.30
N ALA A 190 4.04 -0.78 21.04
CA ALA A 190 5.15 -0.26 21.83
C ALA A 190 6.33 0.21 20.95
N GLN A 191 6.05 0.95 19.88
CA GLN A 191 7.03 1.47 18.94
C GLN A 191 6.66 2.88 18.47
N ASN A 192 7.59 3.82 18.62
CA ASN A 192 7.44 5.16 18.00
C ASN A 192 7.82 5.05 16.51
N ARG A 193 6.84 4.69 15.66
CA ARG A 193 7.00 4.49 14.22
C ARG A 193 5.97 5.31 13.47
N ASN A 194 6.38 6.47 12.98
CA ASN A 194 5.54 7.33 12.16
C ASN A 194 5.66 6.97 10.68
N ARG A 195 4.53 6.86 9.98
CA ARG A 195 4.45 6.50 8.56
C ARG A 195 3.34 7.28 7.87
N CYS A 196 3.63 7.69 6.64
CA CYS A 196 2.63 8.21 5.73
C CYS A 196 1.90 7.03 5.09
N PHE A 197 0.60 7.01 5.26
CA PHE A 197 -0.30 6.10 4.53
C PHE A 197 -1.14 6.91 3.55
N MET A 198 -1.31 6.39 2.33
CA MET A 198 -2.23 6.95 1.35
C MET A 198 -3.14 5.86 0.84
N VAL A 199 -4.44 6.11 0.92
CA VAL A 199 -5.49 5.27 0.31
C VAL A 199 -6.00 5.97 -0.93
N SER A 200 -6.07 5.24 -2.03
CA SER A 200 -6.63 5.70 -3.30
C SER A 200 -7.75 4.76 -3.73
N ILE A 201 -8.94 5.32 -4.00
CA ILE A 201 -10.19 4.58 -4.27
C ILE A 201 -10.85 5.15 -5.52
#